data_da49fb78753d982e6b5573257802959a
#
_entry.id   da49fb78753d982e6b5573257802959a
#
_cell.length_a   1.000
_cell.length_b   1.000
_cell.length_c   1.000
_cell.angle_alpha   90.00
_cell.angle_beta   90.00
_cell.angle_gamma   90.00
#
_symmetry.space_group_name_H-M   'P 1'
#
loop_
_entity.id
_entity.type
_entity.pdbx_description
1 polymer ?
#
loop_
_entity_poly.entity_id
_entity_poly.type
_entity_poly.pdbx_seq_one_letter_code
_entity_poly.pdbx_strand_id
1 'polypeptide(L)'
;MDLEALKSIFEGFDLAAFLPELDSIVGWAEMLMRIFVMAGPLLLLGYGIMYLVSPPKEANYSLGYRFFWSMSSLHAWTFTHRLVGVVWTVLGLALTVVMAVYCNAFRRMEIMDAMNTAIGCIVWQLGLILAACLVCNIVIVICFDRHGFFRFGDEEE
;
A
#
# COMPACT_ATOMS: atom_id res chain seq x y z
N MET A 1 -5.83 -5.06 51.92
CA MET A 1 -6.50 -5.81 50.81
C MET A 1 -6.13 -7.26 51.09
N ASP A 2 -7.11 -8.06 51.58
CA ASP A 2 -6.86 -9.39 52.09
C ASP A 2 -6.49 -10.35 50.95
N LEU A 3 -5.46 -11.16 51.19
CA LEU A 3 -4.96 -12.16 50.26
C LEU A 3 -6.05 -13.21 49.92
N GLU A 4 -6.95 -13.47 50.86
CA GLU A 4 -8.12 -14.35 50.72
C GLU A 4 -9.15 -13.79 49.74
N ALA A 5 -9.39 -12.47 49.75
CA ALA A 5 -10.27 -11.81 48.81
C ALA A 5 -9.71 -11.82 47.36
N LEU A 6 -8.39 -11.68 47.23
CA LEU A 6 -7.71 -11.80 45.95
C LEU A 6 -7.81 -13.22 45.39
N LYS A 7 -7.64 -14.23 46.26
CA LYS A 7 -7.71 -15.65 45.90
C LYS A 7 -9.14 -16.04 45.46
N SER A 8 -10.19 -15.54 46.13
CA SER A 8 -11.56 -15.81 45.77
C SER A 8 -11.96 -15.16 44.44
N ILE A 9 -11.38 -14.02 44.08
CA ILE A 9 -11.57 -13.38 42.78
C ILE A 9 -10.92 -14.21 41.66
N PHE A 10 -9.72 -14.75 41.89
CA PHE A 10 -9.02 -15.63 40.94
C PHE A 10 -9.69 -16.99 40.79
N GLU A 11 -10.21 -17.57 41.87
CA GLU A 11 -10.95 -18.86 41.84
C GLU A 11 -12.33 -18.74 41.22
N GLY A 12 -12.93 -17.55 41.21
CA GLY A 12 -14.22 -17.25 40.53
C GLY A 12 -14.07 -16.84 39.07
N PHE A 13 -12.86 -16.64 38.56
CA PHE A 13 -12.63 -16.25 37.17
C PHE A 13 -12.63 -17.51 36.30
N ASP A 14 -13.80 -17.80 35.71
CA ASP A 14 -13.94 -18.91 34.76
C ASP A 14 -13.30 -18.55 33.42
N LEU A 15 -12.02 -18.88 33.29
CA LEU A 15 -11.24 -18.67 32.08
C LEU A 15 -11.89 -19.37 30.86
N ALA A 16 -12.59 -20.49 31.09
CA ALA A 16 -13.21 -21.28 30.05
C ALA A 16 -14.41 -20.56 29.42
N ALA A 17 -15.11 -19.71 30.18
CA ALA A 17 -16.19 -18.88 29.66
C ALA A 17 -15.68 -17.73 28.75
N PHE A 18 -14.45 -17.30 28.93
CA PHE A 18 -13.81 -16.25 28.15
C PHE A 18 -13.14 -16.78 26.85
N LEU A 19 -12.80 -18.05 26.77
CA LEU A 19 -12.10 -18.64 25.63
C LEU A 19 -12.83 -18.47 24.28
N PRO A 20 -14.16 -18.68 24.15
CA PRO A 20 -14.86 -18.50 22.88
C PRO A 20 -14.91 -17.02 22.44
N GLU A 21 -14.94 -16.07 23.38
CA GLU A 21 -14.88 -14.63 23.05
C GLU A 21 -13.47 -14.23 22.62
N LEU A 22 -12.42 -14.77 23.26
CA LEU A 22 -11.03 -14.54 22.86
C LEU A 22 -10.75 -15.07 21.46
N ASP A 23 -11.21 -16.26 21.11
CA ASP A 23 -11.07 -16.83 19.76
C ASP A 23 -11.77 -15.94 18.70
N SER A 24 -12.91 -15.37 19.03
CA SER A 24 -13.60 -14.41 18.17
C SER A 24 -12.79 -13.13 17.99
N ILE A 25 -12.24 -12.54 19.06
CA ILE A 25 -11.41 -11.33 19.03
C ILE A 25 -10.14 -11.57 18.22
N VAL A 26 -9.46 -12.71 18.41
CA VAL A 26 -8.28 -13.10 17.64
C VAL A 26 -8.62 -13.22 16.16
N GLY A 27 -9.74 -13.85 15.82
CA GLY A 27 -10.21 -13.97 14.44
C GLY A 27 -10.47 -12.61 13.76
N TRP A 28 -11.07 -11.67 14.50
CA TRP A 28 -11.25 -10.29 14.02
C TRP A 28 -9.92 -9.55 13.83
N ALA A 29 -8.97 -9.71 14.76
CA ALA A 29 -7.65 -9.10 14.67
C ALA A 29 -6.88 -9.62 13.43
N GLU A 30 -6.90 -10.94 13.18
CA GLU A 30 -6.33 -11.51 11.98
C GLU A 30 -6.97 -10.97 10.70
N MET A 31 -8.30 -10.86 10.67
CA MET A 31 -9.02 -10.33 9.52
C MET A 31 -8.61 -8.88 9.24
N LEU A 32 -8.54 -8.04 10.27
CA LEU A 32 -8.11 -6.65 10.14
C LEU A 32 -6.67 -6.55 9.63
N MET A 33 -5.74 -7.33 10.18
CA MET A 33 -4.35 -7.37 9.70
C MET A 33 -4.28 -7.72 8.21
N ARG A 34 -5.05 -8.69 7.73
CA ARG A 34 -5.13 -9.04 6.29
C ARG A 34 -5.65 -7.89 5.45
N ILE A 35 -6.72 -7.22 5.91
CA ILE A 35 -7.28 -6.06 5.21
C ILE A 35 -6.22 -4.96 5.09
N PHE A 36 -5.52 -4.61 6.18
CA PHE A 36 -4.49 -3.58 6.17
C PHE A 36 -3.30 -3.93 5.27
N VAL A 37 -2.83 -5.18 5.32
CA VAL A 37 -1.71 -5.64 4.47
C VAL A 37 -2.09 -5.65 3.00
N MET A 38 -3.34 -6.01 2.66
CA MET A 38 -3.80 -6.07 1.26
C MET A 38 -4.23 -4.71 0.71
N ALA A 39 -4.61 -3.76 1.56
CA ALA A 39 -5.13 -2.46 1.12
C ALA A 39 -4.11 -1.68 0.25
N GLY A 40 -2.85 -1.63 0.66
CA GLY A 40 -1.79 -0.93 -0.08
C GLY A 40 -1.63 -1.42 -1.53
N PRO A 41 -1.34 -2.72 -1.75
CA PRO A 41 -1.22 -3.31 -3.08
C PRO A 41 -2.46 -3.13 -3.95
N LEU A 42 -3.66 -3.35 -3.38
CA LEU A 42 -4.91 -3.22 -4.12
C LEU A 42 -5.20 -1.77 -4.54
N LEU A 43 -4.93 -0.80 -3.67
CA LEU A 43 -5.04 0.61 -4.01
C LEU A 43 -4.04 1.00 -5.10
N LEU A 44 -2.78 0.54 -4.97
CA LEU A 44 -1.74 0.80 -5.97
C LEU A 44 -2.13 0.23 -7.34
N LEU A 45 -2.62 -1.01 -7.37
CA LEU A 45 -3.11 -1.67 -8.58
C LEU A 45 -4.31 -0.90 -9.17
N GLY A 46 -5.28 -0.53 -8.34
CA GLY A 46 -6.46 0.21 -8.78
C GLY A 46 -6.12 1.57 -9.39
N TYR A 47 -5.27 2.36 -8.74
CA TYR A 47 -4.79 3.64 -9.29
C TYR A 47 -3.93 3.44 -10.54
N GLY A 48 -3.08 2.41 -10.58
CA GLY A 48 -2.29 2.08 -11.76
C GLY A 48 -3.17 1.80 -12.97
N ILE A 49 -4.17 0.94 -12.84
CA ILE A 49 -5.13 0.63 -13.89
C ILE A 49 -5.93 1.88 -14.28
N MET A 50 -6.38 2.67 -13.31
CA MET A 50 -7.11 3.91 -13.57
C MET A 50 -6.30 4.88 -14.46
N TYR A 51 -5.00 5.05 -14.17
CA TYR A 51 -4.14 5.92 -14.97
C TYR A 51 -3.87 5.38 -16.38
N LEU A 52 -3.95 4.06 -16.60
CA LEU A 52 -3.82 3.47 -17.94
C LEU A 52 -5.10 3.58 -18.76
N VAL A 53 -6.26 3.35 -18.13
CA VAL A 53 -7.55 3.31 -18.82
C VAL A 53 -8.14 4.72 -19.00
N SER A 54 -8.02 5.55 -17.98
CA SER A 54 -8.60 6.90 -17.95
C SER A 54 -7.65 7.90 -17.30
N PRO A 55 -6.53 8.27 -17.97
CA PRO A 55 -5.60 9.24 -17.42
C PRO A 55 -6.29 10.60 -17.28
N PRO A 56 -5.99 11.37 -16.21
CA PRO A 56 -6.52 12.70 -16.04
C PRO A 56 -6.12 13.60 -17.22
N LYS A 57 -7.11 14.19 -17.91
CA LYS A 57 -6.90 14.96 -19.14
C LYS A 57 -6.26 16.33 -18.92
N GLU A 58 -6.39 16.86 -17.72
CA GLU A 58 -5.89 18.18 -17.33
C GLU A 58 -5.13 18.10 -16.00
N ALA A 59 -4.12 18.95 -15.86
CA ALA A 59 -3.39 19.14 -14.62
C ALA A 59 -4.30 19.82 -13.58
N ASN A 60 -5.18 19.06 -12.95
CA ASN A 60 -6.10 19.55 -11.92
C ASN A 60 -5.56 19.29 -10.52
N TYR A 61 -6.08 20.06 -9.54
CA TYR A 61 -5.66 19.95 -8.14
C TYR A 61 -6.34 18.78 -7.38
N SER A 62 -7.20 18.00 -8.04
CA SER A 62 -8.01 16.99 -7.39
C SER A 62 -7.45 15.58 -7.55
N LEU A 63 -7.08 15.16 -8.75
CA LEU A 63 -6.66 13.80 -9.08
C LEU A 63 -5.41 13.82 -9.95
N GLY A 64 -4.41 12.97 -9.63
CA GLY A 64 -3.23 12.77 -10.46
C GLY A 64 -1.93 12.68 -9.68
N TYR A 65 -0.91 12.14 -10.33
CA TYR A 65 0.46 12.08 -9.81
C TYR A 65 1.13 13.44 -10.00
N ARG A 66 1.29 14.18 -8.90
CA ARG A 66 1.74 15.58 -8.91
C ARG A 66 3.21 15.66 -8.58
N PHE A 67 3.96 16.04 -9.58
CA PHE A 67 5.36 16.36 -9.46
C PHE A 67 5.63 17.64 -10.28
N PHE A 68 6.56 18.47 -9.85
CA PHE A 68 6.79 19.78 -10.47
C PHE A 68 6.94 19.67 -12.00
N TRP A 69 7.79 18.75 -12.48
CA TRP A 69 8.01 18.53 -13.92
C TRP A 69 6.80 17.91 -14.62
N SER A 70 6.02 17.08 -13.95
CA SER A 70 4.83 16.49 -14.56
C SER A 70 3.74 17.53 -14.86
N MET A 71 3.74 18.63 -14.12
CA MET A 71 2.74 19.71 -14.26
C MET A 71 3.20 20.82 -15.21
N SER A 72 4.40 20.75 -15.79
CA SER A 72 4.98 21.81 -16.63
C SER A 72 4.35 21.90 -18.02
N SER A 73 3.84 20.77 -18.56
CA SER A 73 3.12 20.73 -19.83
C SER A 73 2.10 19.59 -19.87
N LEU A 74 1.12 19.68 -20.78
CA LEU A 74 0.13 18.62 -20.99
C LEU A 74 0.78 17.33 -21.47
N HIS A 75 1.85 17.44 -22.25
CA HIS A 75 2.62 16.28 -22.73
C HIS A 75 3.34 15.58 -21.58
N ALA A 76 4.05 16.33 -20.72
CA ALA A 76 4.67 15.79 -19.52
C ALA A 76 3.65 15.16 -18.56
N TRP A 77 2.48 15.77 -18.42
CA TRP A 77 1.37 15.25 -17.62
C TRP A 77 0.89 13.89 -18.10
N THR A 78 0.58 13.79 -19.40
CA THR A 78 0.09 12.54 -20.01
C THR A 78 1.14 11.41 -19.96
N PHE A 79 2.39 11.75 -20.26
CA PHE A 79 3.52 10.82 -20.18
C PHE A 79 3.68 10.28 -18.75
N THR A 80 3.68 11.18 -17.77
CA THR A 80 3.83 10.82 -16.35
C THR A 80 2.76 9.83 -15.91
N HIS A 81 1.49 10.10 -16.24
CA HIS A 81 0.39 9.23 -15.84
C HIS A 81 0.45 7.85 -16.50
N ARG A 82 0.89 7.77 -17.75
CA ARG A 82 1.13 6.49 -18.42
C ARG A 82 2.28 5.72 -17.78
N LEU A 83 3.41 6.39 -17.52
CA LEU A 83 4.58 5.78 -16.88
C LEU A 83 4.22 5.25 -15.48
N VAL A 84 3.65 6.10 -14.64
CA VAL A 84 3.23 5.76 -13.28
C VAL A 84 2.15 4.67 -13.32
N GLY A 85 1.22 4.75 -14.27
CA GLY A 85 0.18 3.75 -14.47
C GLY A 85 0.75 2.35 -14.73
N VAL A 86 1.74 2.23 -15.62
CA VAL A 86 2.43 0.95 -15.89
C VAL A 86 3.17 0.46 -14.64
N VAL A 87 3.99 1.32 -14.04
CA VAL A 87 4.81 0.95 -12.87
C VAL A 87 3.92 0.52 -11.69
N TRP A 88 2.86 1.27 -11.39
CA TRP A 88 1.95 0.97 -10.29
C TRP A 88 1.09 -0.26 -10.55
N THR A 89 0.69 -0.50 -11.80
CA THR A 89 -0.04 -1.74 -12.15
C THR A 89 0.82 -2.97 -11.95
N VAL A 90 2.05 -2.95 -12.48
CA VAL A 90 2.97 -4.09 -12.36
C VAL A 90 3.38 -4.33 -10.91
N LEU A 91 3.78 -3.26 -10.21
CA LEU A 91 4.17 -3.35 -8.80
C LEU A 91 2.99 -3.75 -7.91
N GLY A 92 1.81 -3.16 -8.13
CA GLY A 92 0.60 -3.47 -7.38
C GLY A 92 0.16 -4.91 -7.56
N LEU A 93 0.23 -5.44 -8.80
CA LEU A 93 -0.07 -6.84 -9.08
C LEU A 93 0.93 -7.77 -8.37
N ALA A 94 2.23 -7.51 -8.49
CA ALA A 94 3.27 -8.30 -7.85
C ALA A 94 3.11 -8.29 -6.31
N LEU A 95 2.92 -7.12 -5.72
CA LEU A 95 2.69 -6.99 -4.28
C LEU A 95 1.40 -7.68 -3.83
N THR A 96 0.32 -7.61 -4.62
CA THR A 96 -0.94 -8.29 -4.29
C THR A 96 -0.73 -9.80 -4.18
N VAL A 97 -0.01 -10.41 -5.12
CA VAL A 97 0.29 -11.85 -5.09
C VAL A 97 1.16 -12.20 -3.87
N VAL A 98 2.24 -11.46 -3.65
CA VAL A 98 3.15 -11.71 -2.52
C VAL A 98 2.42 -11.55 -1.19
N MET A 99 1.64 -10.49 -1.01
CA MET A 99 0.92 -10.24 0.24
C MET A 99 -0.21 -11.24 0.47
N ALA A 100 -0.85 -11.74 -0.58
CA ALA A 100 -1.83 -12.83 -0.46
C ALA A 100 -1.21 -14.12 0.11
N VAL A 101 0.02 -14.43 -0.29
CA VAL A 101 0.78 -15.57 0.28
C VAL A 101 1.05 -15.34 1.77
N TYR A 102 1.55 -14.16 2.16
CA TYR A 102 1.77 -13.82 3.57
C TYR A 102 0.48 -13.84 4.39
N CYS A 103 -0.61 -13.28 3.87
CA CYS A 103 -1.90 -13.30 4.54
C CYS A 103 -2.44 -14.72 4.77
N ASN A 104 -2.14 -15.67 3.87
CA ASN A 104 -2.49 -17.07 4.08
C ASN A 104 -1.65 -17.73 5.18
N ALA A 105 -0.39 -17.30 5.35
CA ALA A 105 0.49 -17.81 6.39
C ALA A 105 0.08 -17.35 7.80
N PHE A 106 -0.60 -16.21 7.97
CA PHE A 106 -1.04 -15.68 9.27
C PHE A 106 -1.89 -16.68 10.08
N ARG A 107 -2.67 -17.52 9.40
CA ARG A 107 -3.48 -18.58 10.05
C ARG A 107 -2.68 -19.60 10.87
N ARG A 108 -1.38 -19.68 10.62
CA ARG A 108 -0.49 -20.69 11.23
C ARG A 108 0.49 -20.09 12.22
N MET A 109 0.41 -18.78 12.43
CA MET A 109 1.31 -18.02 13.30
C MET A 109 0.61 -17.68 14.61
N GLU A 110 1.37 -17.55 15.68
CA GLU A 110 0.88 -16.92 16.90
C GLU A 110 0.56 -15.45 16.63
N ILE A 111 -0.41 -14.88 17.35
CA ILE A 111 -0.94 -13.54 17.07
C ILE A 111 0.15 -12.46 17.10
N MET A 112 1.13 -12.58 17.99
CA MET A 112 2.24 -11.64 18.10
C MET A 112 3.17 -11.71 16.89
N ASP A 113 3.45 -12.91 16.41
CA ASP A 113 4.28 -13.14 15.21
C ASP A 113 3.55 -12.69 13.94
N ALA A 114 2.25 -12.94 13.86
CA ALA A 114 1.42 -12.46 12.76
C ALA A 114 1.39 -10.92 12.71
N MET A 115 1.28 -10.26 13.87
CA MET A 115 1.31 -8.80 13.98
C MET A 115 2.67 -8.22 13.54
N ASN A 116 3.77 -8.77 14.04
CA ASN A 116 5.12 -8.35 13.64
C ASN A 116 5.35 -8.54 12.13
N THR A 117 4.90 -9.67 11.59
CA THR A 117 4.98 -9.95 10.15
C THR A 117 4.13 -8.99 9.34
N ALA A 118 2.90 -8.68 9.79
CA ALA A 118 2.03 -7.72 9.12
C ALA A 118 2.64 -6.31 9.08
N ILE A 119 3.22 -5.84 10.19
CA ILE A 119 3.94 -4.56 10.26
C ILE A 119 5.13 -4.59 9.30
N GLY A 120 5.92 -5.67 9.30
CA GLY A 120 7.03 -5.86 8.37
C GLY A 120 6.59 -5.77 6.91
N CYS A 121 5.49 -6.44 6.54
CA CYS A 121 4.89 -6.38 5.21
C CYS A 121 4.52 -4.94 4.81
N ILE A 122 3.88 -4.18 5.72
CA ILE A 122 3.48 -2.80 5.46
C ILE A 122 4.72 -1.91 5.24
N VAL A 123 5.75 -2.03 6.09
CA VAL A 123 6.99 -1.26 5.95
C VAL A 123 7.69 -1.57 4.62
N TRP A 124 7.79 -2.85 4.24
CA TRP A 124 8.36 -3.26 2.96
C TRP A 124 7.58 -2.69 1.76
N GLN A 125 6.27 -2.76 1.79
CA GLN A 125 5.41 -2.19 0.73
C GLN A 125 5.65 -0.69 0.58
N LEU A 126 5.64 0.05 1.69
CA LEU A 126 5.89 1.50 1.67
C LEU A 126 7.26 1.82 1.09
N GLY A 127 8.30 1.07 1.48
CA GLY A 127 9.64 1.23 0.93
C GLY A 127 9.69 1.02 -0.59
N LEU A 128 9.06 -0.03 -1.09
CA LEU A 128 8.99 -0.33 -2.53
C LEU A 128 8.18 0.71 -3.31
N ILE A 129 7.05 1.18 -2.76
CA ILE A 129 6.23 2.22 -3.38
C ILE A 129 7.02 3.53 -3.47
N LEU A 130 7.70 3.93 -2.39
CA LEU A 130 8.53 5.14 -2.38
C LEU A 130 9.69 5.03 -3.38
N ALA A 131 10.36 3.88 -3.46
CA ALA A 131 11.42 3.63 -4.44
C ALA A 131 10.88 3.71 -5.87
N ALA A 132 9.72 3.13 -6.15
CA ALA A 132 9.07 3.22 -7.46
C ALA A 132 8.70 4.65 -7.83
N CYS A 133 8.15 5.43 -6.90
CA CYS A 133 7.87 6.85 -7.10
C CYS A 133 9.14 7.65 -7.38
N LEU A 134 10.24 7.37 -6.65
CA LEU A 134 11.52 8.03 -6.89
C LEU A 134 12.04 7.74 -8.29
N VAL A 135 12.00 6.48 -8.73
CA VAL A 135 12.40 6.09 -10.09
C VAL A 135 11.56 6.79 -11.13
N CYS A 136 10.23 6.83 -10.98
CA CYS A 136 9.34 7.57 -11.89
C CYS A 136 9.73 9.05 -11.96
N ASN A 137 9.96 9.70 -10.82
CA ASN A 137 10.36 11.10 -10.77
C ASN A 137 11.70 11.34 -11.49
N ILE A 138 12.69 10.46 -11.29
CA ILE A 138 13.99 10.55 -11.98
C ILE A 138 13.79 10.44 -13.51
N VAL A 139 12.99 9.48 -13.98
CA VAL A 139 12.70 9.30 -15.40
C VAL A 139 12.04 10.56 -15.98
N ILE A 140 11.07 11.16 -15.28
CA ILE A 140 10.40 12.38 -15.74
C ILE A 140 11.39 13.55 -15.85
N VAL A 141 12.27 13.75 -14.85
CA VAL A 141 13.29 14.80 -14.85
C VAL A 141 14.30 14.61 -15.99
N ILE A 142 14.65 13.37 -16.32
CA ILE A 142 15.55 13.07 -17.44
C ILE A 142 14.86 13.36 -18.79
N CYS A 143 13.59 12.97 -18.93
CA CYS A 143 12.85 13.08 -20.19
C CYS A 143 12.37 14.50 -20.50
N PHE A 144 12.08 15.31 -19.48
CA PHE A 144 11.52 16.65 -19.67
C PHE A 144 12.39 17.73 -19.05
N ASP A 145 12.40 18.90 -19.66
CA ASP A 145 13.02 20.09 -19.11
C ASP A 145 12.08 20.84 -18.14
N ARG A 146 12.54 21.97 -17.59
CA ARG A 146 11.74 22.79 -16.66
C ARG A 146 10.50 23.45 -17.30
N HIS A 147 10.50 23.55 -18.64
CA HIS A 147 9.43 24.15 -19.42
C HIS A 147 8.46 23.07 -19.97
N GLY A 148 8.76 21.77 -19.72
CA GLY A 148 7.90 20.67 -20.14
C GLY A 148 8.12 20.21 -21.57
N PHE A 149 9.22 20.61 -22.20
CA PHE A 149 9.65 20.09 -23.50
C PHE A 149 10.37 18.75 -23.33
N PHE A 150 10.09 17.85 -24.27
CA PHE A 150 10.71 16.53 -24.28
C PHE A 150 12.15 16.65 -24.82
N ARG A 151 13.14 16.24 -24.02
CA ARG A 151 14.57 16.42 -24.34
C ARG A 151 15.09 15.55 -25.46
N PHE A 152 14.40 14.45 -25.75
CA PHE A 152 14.82 13.46 -26.76
C PHE A 152 13.90 13.47 -28.00
N GLY A 153 13.03 14.44 -28.14
CA GLY A 153 12.25 14.66 -29.35
C GLY A 153 13.12 15.40 -30.36
N ASP A 154 13.23 14.86 -31.57
CA ASP A 154 13.78 15.60 -32.70
C ASP A 154 12.94 16.86 -32.89
N GLU A 155 13.61 18.01 -33.01
CA GLU A 155 13.01 19.27 -33.45
C GLU A 155 12.59 19.07 -34.91
N GLU A 156 11.41 18.45 -35.13
CA GLU A 156 10.75 18.59 -36.41
C GLU A 156 10.09 19.97 -36.41
N GLU A 157 10.67 20.84 -37.18
CA GLU A 157 10.18 22.15 -37.58
C GLU A 157 8.72 22.13 -38.13
#